data_e3b67035421f8fbae9e5cdf094725775
#
_entry.id   e3b67035421f8fbae9e5cdf094725775
#
_cell.length_a   1.000
_cell.length_b   1.000
_cell.length_c   1.000
_cell.angle_alpha   90.00
_cell.angle_beta   90.00
_cell.angle_gamma   90.00
#
_symmetry.space_group_name_H-M   'P 1'
#
loop_
_entity.id
_entity.type
_entity.pdbx_description
1 polymer ?
#
loop_
_entity_poly.entity_id
_entity_poly.type
_entity_poly.pdbx_seq_one_letter_code
_entity_poly.pdbx_strand_id
1 'polypeptide(L)'
;MALDEAQDAVIIIDQTLLPGRIELIALHTAQEIWDAIYLLKVRGAPAIGVAAALGIYLLANRIETEDFEKFYDKFTEYKEYLDSSRPTAVNLSWALKRMNAVAVKAGREEHKTVAEVKEILHDEALQIRAEDVEVCRKIGEFGLELVKPGDGILTHCNAGQLATVKYGTATAPIYLGQELSLIHISEPTRLDVIS
;
A
#
# COMPACT_ATOMS: atom_id res chain seq x y z
N MET A 1 -0.81 7.12 2.09
CA MET A 1 -0.73 7.05 0.61
C MET A 1 -2.14 7.07 0.03
N ALA A 2 -2.30 7.71 -1.13
CA ALA A 2 -3.60 7.92 -1.75
C ALA A 2 -3.46 8.01 -3.28
N LEU A 3 -4.54 7.72 -3.98
CA LEU A 3 -4.72 8.11 -5.37
C LEU A 3 -5.26 9.54 -5.38
N ASP A 4 -4.64 10.41 -6.16
CA ASP A 4 -5.10 11.78 -6.42
C ASP A 4 -5.53 11.86 -7.89
N GLU A 5 -6.82 11.79 -8.13
CA GLU A 5 -7.40 11.81 -9.48
C GLU A 5 -7.23 13.18 -10.15
N ALA A 6 -7.23 14.26 -9.37
CA ALA A 6 -7.07 15.62 -9.92
C ALA A 6 -5.65 15.86 -10.43
N GLN A 7 -4.65 15.24 -9.81
CA GLN A 7 -3.26 15.29 -10.24
C GLN A 7 -2.87 14.10 -11.14
N ASP A 8 -3.75 13.13 -11.33
CA ASP A 8 -3.47 11.86 -12.01
C ASP A 8 -2.18 11.22 -11.47
N ALA A 9 -2.14 10.99 -10.14
CA ALA A 9 -0.93 10.57 -9.44
C ALA A 9 -1.22 9.66 -8.24
N VAL A 10 -0.24 8.86 -7.88
CA VAL A 10 -0.18 8.20 -6.57
C VAL A 10 0.65 9.04 -5.62
N ILE A 11 0.05 9.50 -4.53
CA ILE A 11 0.71 10.32 -3.52
C ILE A 11 1.24 9.44 -2.40
N ILE A 12 2.53 9.56 -2.10
CA ILE A 12 3.19 8.87 -1.00
C ILE A 12 4.00 9.84 -0.14
N ILE A 13 4.35 9.42 1.08
CA ILE A 13 5.41 10.05 1.86
C ILE A 13 6.74 9.47 1.40
N ASP A 14 7.70 10.33 1.05
CA ASP A 14 9.08 9.86 0.83
C ASP A 14 9.72 9.50 2.18
N GLN A 15 9.71 8.21 2.51
CA GLN A 15 10.23 7.71 3.79
C GLN A 15 11.75 7.78 3.89
N THR A 16 12.47 8.03 2.79
CA THR A 16 13.93 8.18 2.82
C THR A 16 14.38 9.48 3.47
N LEU A 17 13.48 10.46 3.55
CA LEU A 17 13.75 11.77 4.12
C LEU A 17 13.43 11.87 5.61
N LEU A 18 12.80 10.84 6.16
CA LEU A 18 12.44 10.77 7.58
C LEU A 18 13.68 10.41 8.44
N PRO A 19 13.79 10.92 9.68
CA PRO A 19 12.88 11.84 10.36
C PRO A 19 13.15 13.33 10.07
N GLY A 20 14.08 13.66 9.18
CA GLY A 20 14.53 15.02 8.93
C GLY A 20 13.41 15.94 8.42
N ARG A 21 12.59 15.43 7.52
CA ARG A 21 11.42 16.15 7.00
C ARG A 21 10.35 15.19 6.49
N ILE A 22 9.10 15.65 6.49
CA ILE A 22 7.99 14.96 5.84
C ILE A 22 7.78 15.61 4.48
N GLU A 23 7.90 14.82 3.41
CA GLU A 23 7.67 15.26 2.04
C GLU A 23 6.69 14.32 1.35
N LEU A 24 5.63 14.90 0.80
CA LEU A 24 4.70 14.18 -0.06
C LEU A 24 5.20 14.30 -1.50
N ILE A 25 5.30 13.18 -2.18
CA ILE A 25 5.67 13.13 -3.59
C ILE A 25 4.54 12.51 -4.41
N ALA A 26 4.33 13.06 -5.60
CA ALA A 26 3.38 12.56 -6.59
C ALA A 26 4.12 11.66 -7.58
N LEU A 27 3.61 10.46 -7.80
CA LEU A 27 4.15 9.48 -8.74
C LEU A 27 3.21 9.38 -9.94
N HIS A 28 3.71 9.71 -11.12
CA HIS A 28 2.93 9.77 -12.35
C HIS A 28 3.27 8.67 -13.35
N THR A 29 4.51 8.17 -13.35
CA THR A 29 5.02 7.25 -14.37
C THR A 29 5.36 5.89 -13.80
N ALA A 30 5.44 4.89 -14.68
CA ALA A 30 5.89 3.55 -14.28
C ALA A 30 7.28 3.56 -13.63
N GLN A 31 8.19 4.40 -14.15
CA GLN A 31 9.53 4.55 -13.60
C GLN A 31 9.50 5.16 -12.19
N GLU A 32 8.72 6.22 -11.97
CA GLU A 32 8.62 6.85 -10.65
C GLU A 32 8.03 5.91 -9.59
N ILE A 33 7.03 5.10 -9.97
CA ILE A 33 6.43 4.08 -9.09
C ILE A 33 7.45 2.98 -8.80
N TRP A 34 8.15 2.50 -9.83
CA TRP A 34 9.21 1.51 -9.69
C TRP A 34 10.33 2.02 -8.76
N ASP A 35 10.82 3.23 -8.99
CA ASP A 35 11.85 3.87 -8.19
C ASP A 35 11.41 4.07 -6.73
N ALA A 36 10.15 4.45 -6.52
CA ALA A 36 9.62 4.63 -5.17
C ALA A 36 9.64 3.34 -4.36
N ILE A 37 9.39 2.20 -5.00
CA ILE A 37 9.43 0.87 -4.38
C ILE A 37 10.88 0.40 -4.23
N TYR A 38 11.70 0.51 -5.28
CA TYR A 38 13.07 0.03 -5.32
C TYR A 38 13.98 0.80 -4.34
N LEU A 39 13.88 2.15 -4.34
CA LEU A 39 14.68 3.03 -3.49
C LEU A 39 14.12 3.16 -2.06
N LEU A 40 13.07 2.39 -1.71
CA LEU A 40 12.46 2.41 -0.38
C LEU A 40 11.83 3.75 0.03
N LYS A 41 11.42 4.58 -0.95
CA LYS A 41 10.59 5.77 -0.67
C LYS A 41 9.25 5.36 -0.08
N VAL A 42 8.71 4.22 -0.51
CA VAL A 42 7.65 3.48 0.18
C VAL A 42 8.23 2.13 0.62
N ARG A 43 8.06 1.77 1.88
CA ARG A 43 8.57 0.52 2.45
C ARG A 43 7.61 -0.06 3.50
N GLY A 44 7.76 -1.35 3.76
CA GLY A 44 6.83 -2.15 4.54
C GLY A 44 5.95 -2.98 3.61
N ALA A 45 5.80 -4.27 3.92
CA ALA A 45 5.16 -5.22 3.01
C ALA A 45 3.74 -4.78 2.60
N PRO A 46 2.83 -4.40 3.53
CA PRO A 46 1.50 -3.95 3.14
C PRO A 46 1.52 -2.65 2.31
N ALA A 47 2.30 -1.66 2.73
CA ALA A 47 2.40 -0.39 2.02
C ALA A 47 2.89 -0.53 0.58
N ILE A 48 3.86 -1.43 0.34
CA ILE A 48 4.36 -1.73 -1.01
C ILE A 48 3.26 -2.35 -1.86
N GLY A 49 2.48 -3.29 -1.32
CA GLY A 49 1.36 -3.91 -2.02
C GLY A 49 0.29 -2.89 -2.43
N VAL A 50 -0.09 -2.01 -1.51
CA VAL A 50 -1.07 -0.94 -1.80
C VAL A 50 -0.51 0.06 -2.82
N ALA A 51 0.77 0.46 -2.70
CA ALA A 51 1.40 1.34 -3.68
C ALA A 51 1.42 0.72 -5.09
N ALA A 52 1.67 -0.59 -5.18
CA ALA A 52 1.64 -1.31 -6.45
C ALA A 52 0.23 -1.39 -7.05
N ALA A 53 -0.80 -1.65 -6.22
CA ALA A 53 -2.19 -1.69 -6.68
C ALA A 53 -2.66 -0.33 -7.22
N LEU A 54 -2.41 0.75 -6.48
CA LEU A 54 -2.72 2.11 -6.93
C LEU A 54 -1.91 2.48 -8.18
N GLY A 55 -0.63 2.12 -8.20
CA GLY A 55 0.27 2.40 -9.32
C GLY A 55 -0.11 1.68 -10.61
N ILE A 56 -0.41 0.38 -10.54
CA ILE A 56 -0.80 -0.37 -11.73
C ILE A 56 -2.16 0.10 -12.27
N TYR A 57 -3.10 0.49 -11.40
CA TYR A 57 -4.34 1.12 -11.83
C TYR A 57 -4.07 2.44 -12.55
N LEU A 58 -3.26 3.34 -11.98
CA LEU A 58 -2.90 4.62 -12.60
C LEU A 58 -2.35 4.43 -14.01
N LEU A 59 -1.43 3.46 -14.20
CA LEU A 59 -0.85 3.15 -15.50
C LEU A 59 -1.87 2.53 -16.45
N ALA A 60 -2.74 1.64 -15.96
CA ALA A 60 -3.80 1.02 -16.74
C ALA A 60 -4.81 2.07 -17.26
N ASN A 61 -5.15 3.06 -16.43
CA ASN A 61 -6.08 4.12 -16.81
C ASN A 61 -5.60 4.94 -18.01
N ARG A 62 -4.31 5.05 -18.21
CA ARG A 62 -3.68 5.79 -19.32
C ARG A 62 -3.51 5.00 -20.61
N ILE A 63 -3.86 3.72 -20.63
CA ILE A 63 -3.80 2.91 -21.85
C ILE A 63 -4.94 3.31 -22.78
N GLU A 64 -4.62 3.90 -23.92
CA GLU A 64 -5.60 4.36 -24.91
C GLU A 64 -5.88 3.26 -25.94
N THR A 65 -6.91 2.46 -25.73
CA THR A 65 -7.42 1.44 -26.66
C THR A 65 -8.82 1.00 -26.24
N GLU A 66 -9.61 0.55 -27.20
CA GLU A 66 -10.90 -0.12 -26.96
C GLU A 66 -10.78 -1.66 -27.06
N ASP A 67 -9.66 -2.15 -27.58
CA ASP A 67 -9.35 -3.57 -27.74
C ASP A 67 -8.78 -4.11 -26.43
N PHE A 68 -9.50 -5.05 -25.81
CA PHE A 68 -9.10 -5.61 -24.53
C PHE A 68 -7.75 -6.34 -24.59
N GLU A 69 -7.45 -7.08 -25.65
CA GLU A 69 -6.18 -7.82 -25.71
C GLU A 69 -4.99 -6.87 -25.82
N LYS A 70 -5.10 -5.78 -26.57
CA LYS A 70 -4.07 -4.73 -26.62
C LYS A 70 -3.92 -4.01 -25.27
N PHE A 71 -5.04 -3.76 -24.59
CA PHE A 71 -5.02 -3.22 -23.23
C PHE A 71 -4.30 -4.17 -22.30
N TYR A 72 -4.64 -5.45 -22.34
CA TYR A 72 -4.10 -6.47 -21.46
C TYR A 72 -2.61 -6.73 -21.69
N ASP A 73 -2.16 -6.72 -22.95
CA ASP A 73 -0.73 -6.83 -23.28
C ASP A 73 0.06 -5.69 -22.60
N LYS A 74 -0.42 -4.44 -22.74
CA LYS A 74 0.24 -3.28 -22.14
C LYS A 74 0.15 -3.27 -20.61
N PHE A 75 -0.99 -3.67 -20.07
CA PHE A 75 -1.18 -3.85 -18.62
C PHE A 75 -0.19 -4.88 -18.05
N THR A 76 0.01 -5.98 -18.77
CA THR A 76 0.96 -7.03 -18.39
C THR A 76 2.41 -6.54 -18.41
N GLU A 77 2.81 -5.75 -19.42
CA GLU A 77 4.13 -5.10 -19.43
C GLU A 77 4.34 -4.25 -18.17
N TYR A 78 3.38 -3.40 -17.82
CA TYR A 78 3.46 -2.58 -16.59
C TYR A 78 3.52 -3.42 -15.32
N LYS A 79 2.69 -4.48 -15.24
CA LYS A 79 2.69 -5.40 -14.12
C LYS A 79 4.05 -6.05 -13.90
N GLU A 80 4.65 -6.58 -14.96
CA GLU A 80 5.96 -7.24 -14.90
C GLU A 80 7.07 -6.24 -14.57
N TYR A 81 7.00 -5.04 -15.14
CA TYR A 81 7.93 -3.98 -14.81
C TYR A 81 7.88 -3.61 -13.33
N LEU A 82 6.70 -3.36 -12.77
CA LEU A 82 6.56 -3.04 -11.35
C LEU A 82 6.99 -4.20 -10.44
N ASP A 83 6.66 -5.44 -10.80
CA ASP A 83 7.03 -6.64 -10.02
C ASP A 83 8.55 -6.81 -9.95
N SER A 84 9.27 -6.39 -10.98
CA SER A 84 10.74 -6.43 -11.02
C SER A 84 11.43 -5.51 -10.01
N SER A 85 10.71 -4.53 -9.46
CA SER A 85 11.31 -3.56 -8.52
C SER A 85 11.78 -4.21 -7.22
N ARG A 86 11.08 -5.24 -6.74
CA ARG A 86 11.48 -6.03 -5.57
C ARG A 86 11.00 -7.48 -5.68
N PRO A 87 11.74 -8.36 -6.37
CA PRO A 87 11.31 -9.72 -6.67
C PRO A 87 11.00 -10.60 -5.46
N THR A 88 11.54 -10.26 -4.28
CA THR A 88 11.30 -10.98 -3.03
C THR A 88 10.16 -10.42 -2.18
N ALA A 89 9.56 -9.30 -2.60
CA ALA A 89 8.48 -8.65 -1.85
C ALA A 89 7.13 -9.35 -2.15
N VAL A 90 6.75 -10.30 -1.31
CA VAL A 90 5.53 -11.12 -1.50
C VAL A 90 4.28 -10.27 -1.71
N ASN A 91 4.11 -9.19 -0.93
CA ASN A 91 2.92 -8.34 -1.04
C ASN A 91 2.87 -7.54 -2.35
N LEU A 92 4.02 -7.20 -2.93
CA LEU A 92 4.09 -6.58 -4.25
C LEU A 92 3.48 -7.51 -5.30
N SER A 93 4.04 -8.70 -5.44
CA SER A 93 3.55 -9.70 -6.39
C SER A 93 2.11 -10.13 -6.11
N TRP A 94 1.71 -10.21 -4.85
CA TRP A 94 0.34 -10.53 -4.46
C TRP A 94 -0.65 -9.47 -4.97
N ALA A 95 -0.38 -8.20 -4.72
CA ALA A 95 -1.25 -7.11 -5.14
C ALA A 95 -1.36 -7.05 -6.68
N LEU A 96 -0.23 -7.15 -7.38
CA LEU A 96 -0.20 -7.16 -8.83
C LEU A 96 -0.92 -8.38 -9.44
N LYS A 97 -0.81 -9.56 -8.82
CA LYS A 97 -1.56 -10.77 -9.23
C LYS A 97 -3.05 -10.59 -9.00
N ARG A 98 -3.47 -10.00 -7.88
CA ARG A 98 -4.87 -9.72 -7.57
C ARG A 98 -5.47 -8.76 -8.60
N MET A 99 -4.79 -7.66 -8.91
CA MET A 99 -5.19 -6.72 -9.96
C MET A 99 -5.29 -7.40 -11.33
N ASN A 100 -4.33 -8.26 -11.66
CA ASN A 100 -4.34 -9.03 -12.89
C ASN A 100 -5.54 -10.00 -12.98
N ALA A 101 -5.85 -10.70 -11.89
CA ALA A 101 -6.98 -11.62 -11.86
C ALA A 101 -8.31 -10.90 -12.13
N VAL A 102 -8.46 -9.71 -11.56
CA VAL A 102 -9.64 -8.86 -11.77
C VAL A 102 -9.73 -8.39 -13.24
N ALA A 103 -8.62 -7.94 -13.83
CA ALA A 103 -8.58 -7.55 -15.24
C ALA A 103 -8.96 -8.70 -16.18
N VAL A 104 -8.40 -9.90 -15.96
CA VAL A 104 -8.70 -11.10 -16.75
C VAL A 104 -10.17 -11.50 -16.62
N LYS A 105 -10.69 -11.53 -15.40
CA LYS A 105 -12.10 -11.86 -15.16
C LYS A 105 -13.03 -10.89 -15.88
N ALA A 106 -12.83 -9.59 -15.69
CA ALA A 106 -13.68 -8.58 -16.30
C ALA A 106 -13.62 -8.61 -17.83
N GLY A 107 -12.43 -8.66 -18.42
CA GLY A 107 -12.26 -8.56 -19.87
C GLY A 107 -12.50 -9.86 -20.63
N ARG A 108 -11.96 -11.00 -20.14
CA ARG A 108 -12.06 -12.28 -20.87
C ARG A 108 -13.26 -13.11 -20.51
N GLU A 109 -13.68 -13.14 -19.23
CA GLU A 109 -14.79 -13.98 -18.79
C GLU A 109 -16.13 -13.23 -18.87
N GLU A 110 -16.15 -11.96 -18.45
CA GLU A 110 -17.36 -11.13 -18.42
C GLU A 110 -17.53 -10.27 -19.68
N HIS A 111 -16.54 -10.25 -20.59
CA HIS A 111 -16.54 -9.49 -21.84
C HIS A 111 -16.85 -8.01 -21.66
N LYS A 112 -16.34 -7.41 -20.59
CA LYS A 112 -16.46 -5.97 -20.32
C LYS A 112 -15.64 -5.16 -21.31
N THR A 113 -16.10 -3.95 -21.59
CA THR A 113 -15.33 -2.95 -22.33
C THR A 113 -14.07 -2.53 -21.57
N VAL A 114 -13.06 -2.02 -22.25
CA VAL A 114 -11.84 -1.51 -21.61
C VAL A 114 -12.16 -0.41 -20.59
N ALA A 115 -13.15 0.44 -20.86
CA ALA A 115 -13.58 1.47 -19.93
C ALA A 115 -14.12 0.85 -18.61
N GLU A 116 -15.01 -0.13 -18.71
CA GLU A 116 -15.53 -0.86 -17.55
C GLU A 116 -14.42 -1.61 -16.78
N VAL A 117 -13.46 -2.20 -17.50
CA VAL A 117 -12.31 -2.87 -16.86
C VAL A 117 -11.48 -1.87 -16.05
N LYS A 118 -11.26 -0.66 -16.57
CA LYS A 118 -10.55 0.41 -15.85
C LYS A 118 -11.28 0.85 -14.58
N GLU A 119 -12.62 0.98 -14.62
CA GLU A 119 -13.43 1.29 -13.45
C GLU A 119 -13.33 0.18 -12.40
N ILE A 120 -13.43 -1.08 -12.82
CA ILE A 120 -13.28 -2.23 -11.92
C ILE A 120 -11.87 -2.28 -11.30
N LEU A 121 -10.82 -1.99 -12.05
CA LEU A 121 -9.45 -1.90 -11.54
C LEU A 121 -9.28 -0.74 -10.55
N HIS A 122 -9.94 0.40 -10.78
CA HIS A 122 -9.99 1.51 -9.83
C HIS A 122 -10.54 1.07 -8.49
N ASP A 123 -11.75 0.50 -8.52
CA ASP A 123 -12.44 0.05 -7.31
C ASP A 123 -11.65 -1.02 -6.57
N GLU A 124 -11.03 -1.95 -7.28
CA GLU A 124 -10.19 -2.99 -6.70
C GLU A 124 -8.94 -2.40 -6.02
N ALA A 125 -8.28 -1.41 -6.63
CA ALA A 125 -7.13 -0.76 -6.02
C ALA A 125 -7.50 -0.02 -4.73
N LEU A 126 -8.65 0.66 -4.71
CA LEU A 126 -9.19 1.29 -3.51
C LEU A 126 -9.63 0.27 -2.47
N GLN A 127 -10.18 -0.87 -2.89
CA GLN A 127 -10.54 -1.98 -2.00
C GLN A 127 -9.30 -2.57 -1.31
N ILE A 128 -8.21 -2.84 -2.04
CA ILE A 128 -6.94 -3.29 -1.46
C ILE A 128 -6.45 -2.31 -0.38
N ARG A 129 -6.54 -1.01 -0.66
CA ARG A 129 -6.17 0.04 0.30
C ARG A 129 -7.08 0.04 1.53
N ALA A 130 -8.39 -0.11 1.35
CA ALA A 130 -9.36 -0.14 2.44
C ALA A 130 -9.21 -1.40 3.31
N GLU A 131 -8.96 -2.54 2.70
CA GLU A 131 -8.70 -3.81 3.39
C GLU A 131 -7.45 -3.73 4.28
N ASP A 132 -6.37 -3.08 3.82
CA ASP A 132 -5.17 -2.88 4.64
C ASP A 132 -5.50 -2.08 5.92
N VAL A 133 -6.28 -1.01 5.80
CA VAL A 133 -6.72 -0.21 6.96
C VAL A 133 -7.55 -1.05 7.93
N GLU A 134 -8.50 -1.82 7.41
CA GLU A 134 -9.40 -2.63 8.22
C GLU A 134 -8.68 -3.79 8.91
N VAL A 135 -7.77 -4.47 8.22
CA VAL A 135 -6.93 -5.53 8.82
C VAL A 135 -6.08 -4.96 9.94
N CYS A 136 -5.42 -3.83 9.72
CA CYS A 136 -4.61 -3.17 10.76
C CYS A 136 -5.47 -2.70 11.94
N ARG A 137 -6.68 -2.19 11.68
CA ARG A 137 -7.63 -1.82 12.73
C ARG A 137 -8.02 -3.02 13.60
N LYS A 138 -8.35 -4.16 12.99
CA LYS A 138 -8.66 -5.40 13.69
C LYS A 138 -7.49 -5.94 14.51
N ILE A 139 -6.26 -5.87 13.96
CA ILE A 139 -5.05 -6.20 14.74
C ILE A 139 -4.97 -5.31 15.98
N GLY A 140 -5.29 -4.02 15.83
CA GLY A 140 -5.34 -3.08 16.94
C GLY A 140 -6.37 -3.46 18.00
N GLU A 141 -7.61 -3.77 17.59
CA GLU A 141 -8.70 -4.15 18.49
C GLU A 141 -8.38 -5.41 19.28
N PHE A 142 -8.02 -6.49 18.60
CA PHE A 142 -7.68 -7.75 19.28
C PHE A 142 -6.42 -7.63 20.13
N GLY A 143 -5.44 -6.83 19.68
CA GLY A 143 -4.23 -6.59 20.46
C GLY A 143 -4.48 -5.81 21.76
N LEU A 144 -5.43 -4.86 21.72
CA LEU A 144 -5.81 -4.10 22.94
C LEU A 144 -6.43 -4.98 24.03
N GLU A 145 -7.16 -6.01 23.65
CA GLU A 145 -7.74 -6.95 24.63
C GLU A 145 -6.67 -7.69 25.45
N LEU A 146 -5.44 -7.77 24.92
CA LEU A 146 -4.33 -8.46 25.58
C LEU A 146 -3.50 -7.54 26.50
N VAL A 147 -3.61 -6.22 26.32
CA VAL A 147 -2.80 -5.23 27.05
C VAL A 147 -3.46 -4.85 28.37
N LYS A 148 -2.69 -4.86 29.46
CA LYS A 148 -3.14 -4.49 30.81
C LYS A 148 -2.39 -3.26 31.30
N PRO A 149 -2.97 -2.49 32.25
CA PRO A 149 -2.27 -1.39 32.88
C PRO A 149 -0.92 -1.84 33.50
N GLY A 150 0.14 -1.14 33.12
CA GLY A 150 1.50 -1.44 33.58
C GLY A 150 2.30 -2.38 32.66
N ASP A 151 1.69 -2.94 31.63
CA ASP A 151 2.42 -3.78 30.67
C ASP A 151 3.41 -2.96 29.84
N GLY A 152 4.59 -3.54 29.58
CA GLY A 152 5.56 -3.06 28.61
C GLY A 152 5.34 -3.70 27.24
N ILE A 153 5.32 -2.91 26.17
CA ILE A 153 5.15 -3.40 24.81
C ILE A 153 6.47 -3.27 24.05
N LEU A 154 6.96 -4.38 23.51
CA LEU A 154 8.12 -4.43 22.63
C LEU A 154 7.67 -4.76 21.19
N THR A 155 8.08 -3.93 20.24
CA THR A 155 7.89 -4.21 18.81
C THR A 155 9.23 -4.44 18.12
N HIS A 156 9.22 -5.19 17.03
CA HIS A 156 10.39 -5.46 16.21
C HIS A 156 10.12 -5.11 14.74
N CYS A 157 11.17 -4.71 14.02
CA CYS A 157 11.12 -4.38 12.60
C CYS A 157 10.30 -3.11 12.28
N ASN A 158 9.93 -2.91 11.03
CA ASN A 158 9.14 -1.77 10.57
C ASN A 158 7.63 -2.08 10.73
N ALA A 159 7.12 -1.98 11.94
CA ALA A 159 5.75 -2.36 12.30
C ALA A 159 4.79 -1.16 12.45
N GLY A 160 5.28 0.06 12.21
CA GLY A 160 4.55 1.31 12.41
C GLY A 160 3.62 1.69 11.25
N GLN A 161 2.94 2.83 11.38
CA GLN A 161 1.98 3.35 10.41
C GLN A 161 2.56 3.50 9.00
N LEU A 162 3.84 3.80 8.87
CA LEU A 162 4.50 3.98 7.58
C LEU A 162 4.68 2.66 6.79
N ALA A 163 4.55 1.51 7.46
CA ALA A 163 4.63 0.20 6.82
C ALA A 163 3.30 -0.28 6.23
N THR A 164 2.22 0.46 6.47
CA THR A 164 0.84 0.17 6.07
C THR A 164 0.17 1.45 5.55
N VAL A 165 -1.13 1.42 5.30
CA VAL A 165 -1.90 2.63 5.00
C VAL A 165 -2.19 3.43 6.26
N LYS A 166 -2.59 2.72 7.36
CA LYS A 166 -2.91 3.33 8.65
C LYS A 166 -2.67 2.31 9.78
N TYR A 167 -2.38 2.78 10.97
CA TYR A 167 -2.19 2.04 12.24
C TYR A 167 -0.89 1.23 12.36
N GLY A 168 -0.31 0.74 11.28
CA GLY A 168 0.76 -0.25 11.34
C GLY A 168 0.23 -1.66 11.64
N THR A 169 1.13 -2.60 11.87
CA THR A 169 0.80 -3.98 12.27
C THR A 169 0.95 -4.15 13.78
N ALA A 170 2.15 -4.50 14.28
CA ALA A 170 2.37 -4.68 15.71
C ALA A 170 2.18 -3.41 16.56
N THR A 171 2.25 -2.22 15.95
CA THR A 171 1.95 -0.95 16.62
C THR A 171 0.47 -0.56 16.58
N ALA A 172 -0.37 -1.29 15.84
CA ALA A 172 -1.78 -0.97 15.70
C ALA A 172 -2.54 -0.89 17.05
N PRO A 173 -2.30 -1.79 18.03
CA PRO A 173 -2.92 -1.66 19.36
C PRO A 173 -2.57 -0.34 20.05
N ILE A 174 -1.33 0.13 19.88
CA ILE A 174 -0.87 1.37 20.53
C ILE A 174 -1.59 2.58 19.91
N TYR A 175 -1.63 2.68 18.58
CA TYR A 175 -2.29 3.80 17.90
C TYR A 175 -3.80 3.80 18.11
N LEU A 176 -4.44 2.63 18.03
CA LEU A 176 -5.87 2.51 18.26
C LEU A 176 -6.23 2.80 19.71
N GLY A 177 -5.42 2.30 20.66
CA GLY A 177 -5.62 2.58 22.09
C GLY A 177 -5.48 4.07 22.40
N GLN A 178 -4.59 4.78 21.75
CA GLN A 178 -4.46 6.23 21.85
C GLN A 178 -5.69 6.96 21.29
N GLU A 179 -6.15 6.58 20.08
CA GLU A 179 -7.36 7.15 19.48
C GLU A 179 -8.60 6.97 20.38
N LEU A 180 -8.70 5.83 21.04
CA LEU A 180 -9.79 5.50 21.96
C LEU A 180 -9.58 6.05 23.38
N SER A 181 -8.49 6.78 23.63
CA SER A 181 -8.09 7.28 24.95
C SER A 181 -7.96 6.19 26.03
N LEU A 182 -7.68 4.95 25.62
CA LEU A 182 -7.50 3.80 26.53
C LEU A 182 -6.08 3.70 27.09
N ILE A 183 -5.11 4.34 26.43
CA ILE A 183 -3.70 4.34 26.81
C ILE A 183 -3.14 5.76 26.77
N HIS A 184 -2.18 6.04 27.65
CA HIS A 184 -1.36 7.24 27.60
C HIS A 184 0.06 6.83 27.20
N ILE A 185 0.53 7.32 26.06
CA ILE A 185 1.91 7.12 25.63
C ILE A 185 2.72 8.23 26.29
N SER A 186 3.41 7.91 27.39
CA SER A 186 4.47 8.75 27.90
C SER A 186 5.73 8.38 27.15
N GLU A 187 6.28 9.28 26.39
CA GLU A 187 7.52 9.25 25.61
C GLU A 187 8.11 7.88 25.20
N PRO A 188 8.48 7.65 23.95
CA PRO A 188 9.18 6.42 23.57
C PRO A 188 10.47 6.37 24.37
N THR A 189 10.58 5.44 25.31
CA THR A 189 11.84 5.14 25.97
C THR A 189 12.80 4.68 24.88
N ARG A 190 13.75 5.54 24.50
CA ARG A 190 14.84 5.17 23.64
C ARG A 190 15.62 4.10 24.37
N LEU A 191 15.50 2.86 23.93
CA LEU A 191 16.45 1.83 24.34
C LEU A 191 17.78 2.26 23.74
N ASP A 192 18.64 2.83 24.58
CA ASP A 192 20.02 3.04 24.21
C ASP A 192 20.58 1.68 23.85
N VAL A 193 21.02 1.56 22.63
CA VAL A 193 21.59 0.35 22.07
C VAL A 193 22.80 0.03 22.94
N ILE A 194 22.71 -1.05 23.70
CA ILE A 194 23.90 -1.65 24.32
C ILE A 194 24.75 -2.16 23.15
N SER A 195 25.82 -1.44 22.93
CA SER A 195 26.88 -1.80 21.99
C SER A 195 27.60 -3.09 22.40
#